data_2f4bffc71f2f4aefe2690060398ba0e9
#
_entry.id   2f4bffc71f2f4aefe2690060398ba0e9
#
_cell.length_a   1.000
_cell.length_b   1.000
_cell.length_c   1.000
_cell.angle_alpha   90.00
_cell.angle_beta   90.00
_cell.angle_gamma   90.00
#
_symmetry.space_group_name_H-M   'P 1'
#
loop_
_entity.id
_entity.type
_entity.pdbx_description
1 polymer ?
#
loop_
_entity_poly.entity_id
_entity_poly.type
_entity_poly.pdbx_seq_one_letter_code
_entity_poly.pdbx_strand_id
1 'polypeptide(L)'
;MMTFDKVILSLQYLGVSLEDFENFLNRYNSIDPLYLLDSVEEVIISNQSEKLPELLRVSEQEGYKFISLAIKSVLGEVSSQETEEIVDYLYRIDVWSYKELCIFYLVIESLKSSDIIYLLRNFFKNNHDLFNSKKYQSYVGQLSCNAVVILSDRCFKDEAKEILDNIKANDLANTMFVKTLLIGAEGYWIFL
;
A
#
# COMPACT_ATOMS: atom_id res chain seq x y z
N MET A 1 -29.78 -1.54 -19.77
CA MET A 1 -28.50 -1.64 -19.04
C MET A 1 -27.95 -0.23 -18.86
N MET A 2 -27.62 0.19 -17.64
CA MET A 2 -27.08 1.53 -17.37
C MET A 2 -25.57 1.49 -17.67
N THR A 3 -25.08 2.35 -18.57
CA THR A 3 -23.65 2.45 -18.90
C THR A 3 -22.96 3.43 -17.93
N PHE A 4 -21.67 3.30 -17.74
CA PHE A 4 -20.87 4.18 -16.85
C PHE A 4 -21.07 5.67 -17.21
N ASP A 5 -21.09 6.02 -18.51
CA ASP A 5 -21.32 7.39 -18.97
C ASP A 5 -22.67 7.95 -18.47
N LYS A 6 -23.72 7.11 -18.42
CA LYS A 6 -25.02 7.54 -17.90
C LYS A 6 -24.98 7.78 -16.39
N VAL A 7 -24.17 7.02 -15.65
CA VAL A 7 -23.96 7.27 -14.21
C VAL A 7 -23.29 8.63 -14.03
N ILE A 8 -22.21 8.90 -14.74
CA ILE A 8 -21.49 10.17 -14.67
C ILE A 8 -22.41 11.35 -15.01
N LEU A 9 -23.15 11.26 -16.10
CA LEU A 9 -24.12 12.32 -16.50
C LEU A 9 -25.21 12.54 -15.43
N SER A 10 -25.70 11.46 -14.80
CA SER A 10 -26.69 11.55 -13.72
C SER A 10 -26.11 12.27 -12.50
N LEU A 11 -24.90 11.93 -12.10
CA LEU A 11 -24.22 12.58 -10.98
C LEU A 11 -23.98 14.06 -11.24
N GLN A 12 -23.53 14.41 -12.44
CA GLN A 12 -23.35 15.81 -12.85
C GLN A 12 -24.69 16.59 -12.82
N TYR A 13 -25.77 15.98 -13.31
CA TYR A 13 -27.11 16.60 -13.27
C TYR A 13 -27.61 16.84 -11.83
N LEU A 14 -27.28 15.91 -10.92
CA LEU A 14 -27.65 16.01 -9.51
C LEU A 14 -26.70 16.89 -8.68
N GLY A 15 -25.59 17.36 -9.26
CA GLY A 15 -24.57 18.12 -8.55
C GLY A 15 -23.82 17.31 -7.49
N VAL A 16 -23.81 15.97 -7.62
CA VAL A 16 -23.15 15.03 -6.70
C VAL A 16 -21.77 14.71 -7.27
N SER A 17 -20.72 14.86 -6.44
CA SER A 17 -19.38 14.45 -6.82
C SER A 17 -19.26 12.91 -6.85
N LEU A 18 -18.24 12.37 -7.55
CA LEU A 18 -17.94 10.94 -7.50
C LEU A 18 -17.60 10.50 -6.08
N GLU A 19 -16.89 11.33 -5.33
CA GLU A 19 -16.54 11.08 -3.94
C GLU A 19 -17.78 11.01 -3.02
N ASP A 20 -18.74 11.94 -3.17
CA ASP A 20 -20.00 11.89 -2.43
C ASP A 20 -20.82 10.64 -2.79
N PHE A 21 -20.82 10.25 -4.06
CA PHE A 21 -21.51 9.04 -4.52
C PHE A 21 -20.86 7.78 -3.96
N GLU A 22 -19.53 7.71 -3.96
CA GLU A 22 -18.77 6.62 -3.34
C GLU A 22 -19.07 6.52 -1.84
N ASN A 23 -19.03 7.63 -1.11
CA ASN A 23 -19.38 7.70 0.31
C ASN A 23 -20.83 7.25 0.57
N PHE A 24 -21.75 7.55 -0.35
CA PHE A 24 -23.13 7.08 -0.27
C PHE A 24 -23.23 5.55 -0.47
N LEU A 25 -22.54 5.02 -1.48
CA LEU A 25 -22.52 3.57 -1.74
C LEU A 25 -21.92 2.80 -0.55
N ASN A 26 -20.87 3.32 0.06
CA ASN A 26 -20.21 2.70 1.21
C ASN A 26 -21.09 2.62 2.45
N ARG A 27 -22.13 3.43 2.54
CA ARG A 27 -23.17 3.32 3.61
C ARG A 27 -24.18 2.19 3.39
N TYR A 28 -24.31 1.69 2.16
CA TYR A 28 -25.36 0.72 1.78
C TYR A 28 -24.83 -0.65 1.36
N ASN A 29 -23.54 -0.77 1.06
CA ASN A 29 -22.92 -2.02 0.66
C ASN A 29 -21.99 -2.57 1.75
N SER A 30 -21.61 -3.84 1.58
CA SER A 30 -20.50 -4.47 2.27
C SER A 30 -19.30 -3.52 2.37
N ILE A 31 -18.55 -3.62 3.43
CA ILE A 31 -17.41 -2.73 3.74
C ILE A 31 -16.47 -2.67 2.52
N ASP A 32 -16.27 -1.47 1.98
CA ASP A 32 -15.34 -1.25 0.87
C ASP A 32 -13.93 -1.74 1.28
N PRO A 33 -13.25 -2.54 0.44
CA PRO A 33 -11.89 -2.99 0.70
C PRO A 33 -10.90 -1.83 0.95
N LEU A 34 -11.08 -0.68 0.31
CA LEU A 34 -10.22 0.49 0.55
C LEU A 34 -10.48 1.12 1.92
N TYR A 35 -11.75 1.24 2.31
CA TYR A 35 -12.11 1.71 3.65
C TYR A 35 -11.54 0.80 4.74
N LEU A 36 -11.55 -0.52 4.52
CA LEU A 36 -10.97 -1.47 5.45
C LEU A 36 -9.45 -1.30 5.56
N LEU A 37 -8.75 -1.11 4.45
CA LEU A 37 -7.31 -0.85 4.43
C LEU A 37 -6.95 0.47 5.11
N ASP A 38 -7.69 1.55 4.85
CA ASP A 38 -7.51 2.84 5.52
C ASP A 38 -7.73 2.69 7.05
N SER A 39 -8.71 1.88 7.47
CA SER A 39 -8.95 1.57 8.90
C SER A 39 -7.80 0.79 9.54
N VAL A 40 -7.19 -0.16 8.81
CA VAL A 40 -6.00 -0.89 9.27
C VAL A 40 -4.83 0.06 9.45
N GLU A 41 -4.59 0.95 8.49
CA GLU A 41 -3.53 1.95 8.56
C GLU A 41 -3.74 2.91 9.76
N GLU A 42 -4.96 3.41 9.97
CA GLU A 42 -5.31 4.26 11.10
C GLU A 42 -5.04 3.58 12.45
N VAL A 43 -5.40 2.30 12.58
CA VAL A 43 -5.15 1.48 13.77
C VAL A 43 -3.65 1.35 14.04
N ILE A 44 -2.83 1.13 13.01
CA ILE A 44 -1.38 1.02 13.12
C ILE A 44 -0.77 2.36 13.55
N ILE A 45 -1.14 3.46 12.87
CA ILE A 45 -0.61 4.82 13.17
C ILE A 45 -1.01 5.27 14.57
N SER A 46 -2.24 4.97 15.00
CA SER A 46 -2.74 5.33 16.35
C SER A 46 -2.25 4.40 17.46
N ASN A 47 -1.45 3.37 17.13
CA ASN A 47 -0.95 2.34 18.05
C ASN A 47 -2.08 1.62 18.83
N GLN A 48 -3.19 1.32 18.13
CA GLN A 48 -4.37 0.63 18.67
C GLN A 48 -4.45 -0.80 18.15
N SER A 49 -3.35 -1.54 18.20
CA SER A 49 -3.22 -2.87 17.62
C SER A 49 -4.25 -3.90 18.13
N GLU A 50 -4.87 -3.64 19.27
CA GLU A 50 -5.98 -4.44 19.83
C GLU A 50 -7.22 -4.47 18.94
N LYS A 51 -7.36 -3.55 17.98
CA LYS A 51 -8.46 -3.51 17.01
C LYS A 51 -8.22 -4.35 15.76
N LEU A 52 -6.96 -4.73 15.47
CA LEU A 52 -6.61 -5.51 14.29
C LEU A 52 -7.35 -6.86 14.19
N PRO A 53 -7.55 -7.65 15.29
CA PRO A 53 -8.30 -8.89 15.20
C PRO A 53 -9.75 -8.72 14.72
N GLU A 54 -10.41 -7.61 15.09
CA GLU A 54 -11.75 -7.31 14.61
C GLU A 54 -11.76 -6.97 13.11
N LEU A 55 -10.80 -6.17 12.64
CA LEU A 55 -10.64 -5.86 11.21
C LEU A 55 -10.30 -7.13 10.40
N LEU A 56 -9.50 -8.04 10.96
CA LEU A 56 -9.23 -9.35 10.37
C LEU A 56 -10.53 -10.14 10.20
N ARG A 57 -11.32 -10.27 11.27
CA ARG A 57 -12.61 -10.98 11.22
C ARG A 57 -13.55 -10.40 10.15
N VAL A 58 -13.63 -9.08 10.06
CA VAL A 58 -14.42 -8.40 9.04
C VAL A 58 -13.91 -8.72 7.63
N SER A 59 -12.60 -8.63 7.40
CA SER A 59 -12.00 -8.93 6.09
C SER A 59 -12.24 -10.38 5.65
N GLU A 60 -12.24 -11.34 6.58
CA GLU A 60 -12.52 -12.75 6.32
C GLU A 60 -14.00 -12.97 5.99
N GLN A 61 -14.92 -12.32 6.70
CA GLN A 61 -16.37 -12.38 6.43
C GLN A 61 -16.75 -11.81 5.07
N GLU A 62 -16.10 -10.71 4.65
CA GLU A 62 -16.31 -10.09 3.34
C GLU A 62 -15.56 -10.84 2.20
N GLY A 63 -14.75 -11.85 2.53
CA GLY A 63 -14.01 -12.63 1.55
C GLY A 63 -12.78 -11.91 0.95
N TYR A 64 -12.24 -10.90 1.62
CA TYR A 64 -11.07 -10.14 1.16
C TYR A 64 -9.77 -10.84 1.49
N LYS A 65 -9.52 -11.97 0.86
CA LYS A 65 -8.41 -12.88 1.16
C LYS A 65 -7.07 -12.17 1.38
N PHE A 66 -6.62 -11.33 0.43
CA PHE A 66 -5.29 -10.71 0.51
C PHE A 66 -5.21 -9.59 1.54
N ILE A 67 -6.33 -8.94 1.86
CA ILE A 67 -6.39 -7.98 2.97
C ILE A 67 -6.31 -8.74 4.30
N SER A 68 -7.03 -9.85 4.43
CA SER A 68 -6.95 -10.71 5.62
C SER A 68 -5.52 -11.20 5.86
N LEU A 69 -4.84 -11.66 4.81
CA LEU A 69 -3.45 -12.10 4.89
C LEU A 69 -2.49 -10.94 5.25
N ALA A 70 -2.75 -9.73 4.73
CA ALA A 70 -1.97 -8.56 5.09
C ALA A 70 -2.15 -8.16 6.57
N ILE A 71 -3.37 -8.24 7.11
CA ILE A 71 -3.62 -8.00 8.54
C ILE A 71 -2.95 -9.08 9.40
N LYS A 72 -3.02 -10.37 8.99
CA LYS A 72 -2.29 -11.46 9.66
C LYS A 72 -0.79 -11.21 9.69
N SER A 73 -0.22 -10.64 8.61
CA SER A 73 1.20 -10.28 8.57
C SER A 73 1.56 -9.26 9.64
N VAL A 74 0.74 -8.21 9.81
CA VAL A 74 0.94 -7.19 10.85
C VAL A 74 0.81 -7.78 12.26
N LEU A 75 -0.07 -8.77 12.45
CA LEU A 75 -0.22 -9.50 13.72
C LEU A 75 0.91 -10.51 13.98
N GLY A 76 1.77 -10.79 13.00
CA GLY A 76 2.79 -11.83 13.10
C GLY A 76 2.23 -13.26 13.00
N GLU A 77 1.03 -13.43 12.47
CA GLU A 77 0.29 -14.70 12.38
C GLU A 77 0.30 -15.32 10.97
N VAL A 78 0.94 -14.65 10.00
CA VAL A 78 1.04 -15.14 8.62
C VAL A 78 2.03 -16.31 8.52
N SER A 79 1.62 -17.41 7.90
CA SER A 79 2.48 -18.56 7.62
C SER A 79 3.35 -18.32 6.37
N SER A 80 4.44 -19.11 6.23
CA SER A 80 5.30 -19.03 5.04
C SER A 80 4.52 -19.30 3.74
N GLN A 81 3.57 -20.22 3.76
CA GLN A 81 2.73 -20.52 2.59
C GLN A 81 1.81 -19.35 2.25
N GLU A 82 1.19 -18.72 3.25
CA GLU A 82 0.35 -17.53 3.05
C GLU A 82 1.18 -16.35 2.53
N THR A 83 2.42 -16.20 3.01
CA THR A 83 3.36 -15.18 2.48
C THR A 83 3.66 -15.43 1.00
N GLU A 84 3.92 -16.69 0.60
CA GLU A 84 4.13 -17.04 -0.81
C GLU A 84 2.88 -16.76 -1.67
N GLU A 85 1.68 -17.00 -1.16
CA GLU A 85 0.44 -16.65 -1.85
C GLU A 85 0.29 -15.14 -2.09
N ILE A 86 0.69 -14.31 -1.12
CA ILE A 86 0.69 -12.84 -1.28
C ILE A 86 1.71 -12.41 -2.34
N VAL A 87 2.91 -12.98 -2.29
CA VAL A 87 3.98 -12.70 -3.27
C VAL A 87 3.51 -13.07 -4.67
N ASP A 88 2.94 -14.25 -4.86
CA ASP A 88 2.39 -14.73 -6.12
C ASP A 88 1.27 -13.81 -6.65
N TYR A 89 0.42 -13.32 -5.74
CA TYR A 89 -0.61 -12.34 -6.09
C TYR A 89 0.01 -11.05 -6.64
N LEU A 90 0.95 -10.46 -5.90
CA LEU A 90 1.59 -9.19 -6.29
C LEU A 90 2.41 -9.33 -7.58
N TYR A 91 3.03 -10.49 -7.82
CA TYR A 91 3.79 -10.75 -9.05
C TYR A 91 2.92 -10.80 -10.32
N ARG A 92 1.64 -11.16 -10.19
CA ARG A 92 0.71 -11.27 -11.33
C ARG A 92 0.08 -9.93 -11.74
N ILE A 93 0.32 -8.87 -10.98
CA ILE A 93 -0.29 -7.57 -11.22
C ILE A 93 0.70 -6.66 -11.95
N ASP A 94 0.39 -6.33 -13.18
CA ASP A 94 1.21 -5.44 -14.01
C ASP A 94 1.01 -3.97 -13.64
N VAL A 95 -0.24 -3.56 -13.38
CA VAL A 95 -0.61 -2.19 -13.00
C VAL A 95 -1.23 -2.21 -11.61
N TRP A 96 -0.54 -1.60 -10.67
CA TRP A 96 -0.95 -1.57 -9.27
C TRP A 96 -1.98 -0.49 -9.00
N SER A 97 -2.96 -0.80 -8.17
CA SER A 97 -3.85 0.19 -7.57
C SER A 97 -3.40 0.53 -6.15
N TYR A 98 -4.11 1.45 -5.51
CA TYR A 98 -3.89 1.78 -4.10
C TYR A 98 -3.99 0.55 -3.18
N LYS A 99 -4.90 -0.37 -3.49
CA LYS A 99 -5.07 -1.63 -2.74
C LYS A 99 -3.78 -2.47 -2.72
N GLU A 100 -3.14 -2.67 -3.87
CA GLU A 100 -1.91 -3.45 -3.96
C GLU A 100 -0.76 -2.79 -3.21
N LEU A 101 -0.67 -1.46 -3.28
CA LEU A 101 0.33 -0.70 -2.52
C LEU A 101 0.13 -0.86 -1.01
N CYS A 102 -1.12 -0.77 -0.52
CA CYS A 102 -1.42 -0.97 0.90
C CYS A 102 -1.10 -2.40 1.34
N ILE A 103 -1.50 -3.42 0.56
CA ILE A 103 -1.18 -4.81 0.87
C ILE A 103 0.33 -4.98 0.95
N PHE A 104 1.09 -4.50 -0.04
CA PHE A 104 2.54 -4.62 -0.03
C PHE A 104 3.18 -3.91 1.17
N TYR A 105 2.72 -2.70 1.51
CA TYR A 105 3.18 -1.97 2.68
C TYR A 105 3.00 -2.76 3.99
N LEU A 106 1.84 -3.40 4.15
CA LEU A 106 1.51 -4.16 5.37
C LEU A 106 2.29 -5.48 5.49
N VAL A 107 2.72 -6.07 4.38
CA VAL A 107 3.40 -7.37 4.37
C VAL A 107 4.92 -7.29 4.20
N ILE A 108 5.46 -6.12 3.87
CA ILE A 108 6.86 -5.96 3.45
C ILE A 108 7.88 -6.55 4.42
N GLU A 109 7.63 -6.45 5.73
CA GLU A 109 8.51 -7.01 6.76
C GLU A 109 8.56 -8.55 6.74
N SER A 110 7.47 -9.20 6.33
CA SER A 110 7.37 -10.66 6.24
C SER A 110 7.96 -11.22 4.94
N LEU A 111 8.26 -10.36 3.94
CA LEU A 111 8.76 -10.78 2.64
C LEU A 111 10.27 -11.05 2.66
N LYS A 112 10.73 -11.94 1.77
CA LYS A 112 12.16 -12.11 1.48
C LYS A 112 12.71 -10.86 0.78
N SER A 113 13.97 -10.53 1.02
CA SER A 113 14.61 -9.38 0.39
C SER A 113 14.57 -9.42 -1.14
N SER A 114 14.72 -10.63 -1.73
CA SER A 114 14.60 -10.83 -3.18
C SER A 114 13.24 -10.40 -3.73
N ASP A 115 12.17 -10.68 -2.99
CA ASP A 115 10.80 -10.37 -3.41
C ASP A 115 10.53 -8.88 -3.28
N ILE A 116 10.98 -8.24 -2.20
CA ILE A 116 10.91 -6.79 -2.02
C ILE A 116 11.59 -6.06 -3.18
N ILE A 117 12.83 -6.46 -3.50
CA ILE A 117 13.63 -5.87 -4.57
C ILE A 117 12.94 -6.02 -5.92
N TYR A 118 12.47 -7.22 -6.24
CA TYR A 118 11.81 -7.50 -7.51
C TYR A 118 10.51 -6.70 -7.65
N LEU A 119 9.65 -6.73 -6.63
CA LEU A 119 8.36 -6.03 -6.64
C LEU A 119 8.53 -4.53 -6.80
N LEU A 120 9.49 -3.91 -6.09
CA LEU A 120 9.76 -2.48 -6.22
C LEU A 120 10.34 -2.12 -7.60
N ARG A 121 11.29 -2.90 -8.12
CA ARG A 121 11.83 -2.68 -9.48
C ARG A 121 10.74 -2.76 -10.53
N ASN A 122 9.87 -3.77 -10.44
CA ASN A 122 8.75 -3.93 -11.36
C ASN A 122 7.74 -2.78 -11.22
N PHE A 123 7.43 -2.39 -9.99
CA PHE A 123 6.55 -1.26 -9.70
C PHE A 123 7.08 0.05 -10.32
N PHE A 124 8.33 0.43 -10.05
CA PHE A 124 8.93 1.64 -10.60
C PHE A 124 9.01 1.64 -12.12
N LYS A 125 9.19 0.47 -12.74
CA LYS A 125 9.24 0.34 -14.20
C LYS A 125 7.87 0.53 -14.87
N ASN A 126 6.78 0.04 -14.26
CA ASN A 126 5.50 -0.12 -14.95
C ASN A 126 4.42 0.86 -14.49
N ASN A 127 4.62 1.60 -13.40
CA ASN A 127 3.55 2.36 -12.74
C ASN A 127 3.82 3.87 -12.65
N HIS A 128 4.52 4.44 -13.63
CA HIS A 128 4.85 5.89 -13.66
C HIS A 128 3.61 6.79 -13.62
N ASP A 129 2.48 6.35 -14.19
CA ASP A 129 1.25 7.14 -14.22
C ASP A 129 0.65 7.37 -12.82
N LEU A 130 0.93 6.49 -11.86
CA LEU A 130 0.50 6.65 -10.48
C LEU A 130 1.18 7.85 -9.79
N PHE A 131 2.38 8.24 -10.25
CA PHE A 131 3.11 9.38 -9.70
C PHE A 131 2.48 10.74 -10.04
N ASN A 132 1.44 10.78 -10.86
CA ASN A 132 0.66 12.00 -11.11
C ASN A 132 -0.28 12.36 -9.94
N SER A 133 -0.55 11.44 -9.02
CA SER A 133 -1.40 11.67 -7.84
C SER A 133 -0.54 11.88 -6.59
N LYS A 134 -0.76 12.99 -5.88
CA LYS A 134 -0.04 13.29 -4.62
C LYS A 134 -0.27 12.23 -3.53
N LYS A 135 -1.47 11.64 -3.47
CA LYS A 135 -1.79 10.56 -2.53
C LYS A 135 -0.88 9.36 -2.80
N TYR A 136 -0.81 8.92 -4.06
CA TYR A 136 0.05 7.80 -4.45
C TYR A 136 1.54 8.11 -4.25
N GLN A 137 2.01 9.30 -4.65
CA GLN A 137 3.40 9.70 -4.43
C GLN A 137 3.81 9.60 -2.96
N SER A 138 2.98 10.13 -2.07
CA SER A 138 3.25 10.08 -0.62
C SER A 138 3.31 8.64 -0.12
N TYR A 139 2.37 7.80 -0.54
CA TYR A 139 2.29 6.41 -0.11
C TYR A 139 3.48 5.58 -0.63
N VAL A 140 3.81 5.73 -1.91
CA VAL A 140 4.99 5.08 -2.52
C VAL A 140 6.28 5.57 -1.86
N GLY A 141 6.37 6.85 -1.53
CA GLY A 141 7.50 7.42 -0.79
C GLY A 141 7.68 6.78 0.59
N GLN A 142 6.59 6.60 1.35
CA GLN A 142 6.61 5.91 2.65
C GLN A 142 7.05 4.45 2.52
N LEU A 143 6.40 3.71 1.61
CA LEU A 143 6.72 2.31 1.30
C LEU A 143 8.20 2.15 0.93
N SER A 144 8.70 3.02 0.06
CA SER A 144 10.09 2.98 -0.40
C SER A 144 11.08 3.29 0.72
N CYS A 145 10.79 4.27 1.59
CA CYS A 145 11.62 4.55 2.77
C CYS A 145 11.67 3.35 3.73
N ASN A 146 10.53 2.68 3.96
CA ASN A 146 10.48 1.47 4.77
C ASN A 146 11.31 0.34 4.15
N ALA A 147 11.19 0.13 2.83
CA ALA A 147 12.00 -0.84 2.10
C ALA A 147 13.51 -0.58 2.23
N VAL A 148 13.94 0.69 2.16
CA VAL A 148 15.34 1.08 2.36
C VAL A 148 15.85 0.65 3.72
N VAL A 149 15.09 0.90 4.79
CA VAL A 149 15.45 0.51 6.15
C VAL A 149 15.56 -1.02 6.26
N ILE A 150 14.53 -1.75 5.81
CA ILE A 150 14.50 -3.22 5.86
C ILE A 150 15.66 -3.85 5.07
N LEU A 151 15.93 -3.37 3.86
CA LEU A 151 17.00 -3.91 3.01
C LEU A 151 18.39 -3.57 3.56
N SER A 152 18.57 -2.37 4.13
CA SER A 152 19.82 -1.98 4.78
C SER A 152 20.11 -2.88 5.99
N ASP A 153 19.11 -3.11 6.85
CA ASP A 153 19.20 -4.01 8.00
C ASP A 153 19.57 -5.45 7.61
N ARG A 154 19.05 -5.89 6.45
CA ARG A 154 19.33 -7.20 5.89
C ARG A 154 20.61 -7.26 5.03
N CYS A 155 21.46 -6.23 5.07
CA CYS A 155 22.74 -6.13 4.33
C CYS A 155 22.62 -6.07 2.79
N PHE A 156 21.48 -5.62 2.26
CA PHE A 156 21.25 -5.35 0.82
C PHE A 156 21.46 -3.86 0.50
N LYS A 157 22.66 -3.33 0.79
CA LYS A 157 22.97 -1.90 0.72
C LYS A 157 22.87 -1.30 -0.70
N ASP A 158 23.28 -2.04 -1.71
CA ASP A 158 23.28 -1.56 -3.10
C ASP A 158 21.84 -1.43 -3.61
N GLU A 159 20.97 -2.38 -3.28
CA GLU A 159 19.56 -2.36 -3.64
C GLU A 159 18.81 -1.28 -2.84
N ALA A 160 19.11 -1.09 -1.58
CA ALA A 160 18.59 0.01 -0.77
C ALA A 160 18.96 1.37 -1.39
N LYS A 161 20.21 1.51 -1.88
CA LYS A 161 20.67 2.70 -2.60
C LYS A 161 19.89 2.94 -3.89
N GLU A 162 19.66 1.90 -4.68
CA GLU A 162 18.83 1.97 -5.90
C GLU A 162 17.42 2.53 -5.59
N ILE A 163 16.81 2.10 -4.48
CA ILE A 163 15.50 2.61 -4.06
C ILE A 163 15.57 4.08 -3.64
N LEU A 164 16.60 4.48 -2.89
CA LEU A 164 16.83 5.88 -2.54
C LEU A 164 16.95 6.78 -3.78
N ASP A 165 17.66 6.31 -4.79
CA ASP A 165 17.81 7.05 -6.04
C ASP A 165 16.47 7.13 -6.81
N ASN A 166 15.64 6.09 -6.79
CA ASN A 166 14.30 6.11 -7.36
C ASN A 166 13.36 7.10 -6.62
N ILE A 167 13.42 7.17 -5.28
CA ILE A 167 12.65 8.16 -4.50
C ILE A 167 12.97 9.58 -4.96
N LYS A 168 14.26 9.88 -5.15
CA LYS A 168 14.73 11.20 -5.58
C LYS A 168 14.38 11.50 -7.04
N ALA A 169 14.60 10.54 -7.92
CA ALA A 169 14.34 10.69 -9.35
C ALA A 169 12.86 10.95 -9.68
N ASN A 170 11.93 10.41 -8.87
CA ASN A 170 10.49 10.54 -9.06
C ASN A 170 9.84 11.58 -8.12
N ASP A 171 10.62 12.38 -7.37
CA ASP A 171 10.16 13.40 -6.42
C ASP A 171 9.09 12.88 -5.44
N LEU A 172 9.29 11.65 -4.93
CA LEU A 172 8.31 11.00 -4.05
C LEU A 172 8.27 11.60 -2.64
N ALA A 173 9.28 12.37 -2.24
CA ALA A 173 9.34 13.07 -0.96
C ALA A 173 8.64 14.44 -1.03
N ASN A 174 7.38 14.47 -1.44
CA ASN A 174 6.62 15.70 -1.69
C ASN A 174 5.91 16.28 -0.45
N THR A 175 5.83 15.53 0.65
CA THR A 175 5.28 16.01 1.94
C THR A 175 6.37 16.13 2.99
N MET A 176 6.15 16.96 4.03
CA MET A 176 7.09 17.08 5.14
C MET A 176 7.30 15.73 5.83
N PHE A 177 6.25 14.95 5.96
CA PHE A 177 6.31 13.62 6.57
C PHE A 177 7.25 12.69 5.79
N VAL A 178 7.06 12.55 4.47
CA VAL A 178 7.92 11.67 3.63
C VAL A 178 9.35 12.21 3.57
N LYS A 179 9.57 13.53 3.57
CA LYS A 179 10.92 14.11 3.67
C LYS A 179 11.62 13.70 4.95
N THR A 180 10.92 13.71 6.07
CA THR A 180 11.47 13.28 7.36
C THR A 180 11.82 11.79 7.35
N LEU A 181 10.94 10.95 6.78
CA LEU A 181 11.21 9.52 6.62
C LEU A 181 12.43 9.27 5.72
N LEU A 182 12.55 10.01 4.62
CA LEU A 182 13.68 9.89 3.70
C LEU A 182 15.01 10.23 4.39
N ILE A 183 15.05 11.32 5.15
CA ILE A 183 16.24 11.70 5.93
C ILE A 183 16.61 10.59 6.93
N GLY A 184 15.62 10.02 7.61
CA GLY A 184 15.82 8.89 8.52
C GLY A 184 16.35 7.65 7.80
N ALA A 185 15.75 7.28 6.67
CA ALA A 185 16.16 6.12 5.87
C ALA A 185 17.58 6.29 5.29
N GLU A 186 17.93 7.49 4.79
CA GLU A 186 19.30 7.82 4.34
C GLU A 186 20.30 7.72 5.47
N GLY A 187 19.97 8.31 6.63
CA GLY A 187 20.83 8.24 7.82
C GLY A 187 21.08 6.78 8.24
N TYR A 188 20.05 5.97 8.25
CA TYR A 188 20.14 4.54 8.59
C TYR A 188 21.00 3.76 7.58
N TRP A 189 20.77 3.98 6.28
CA TRP A 189 21.57 3.37 5.22
C TRP A 189 23.05 3.74 5.27
N ILE A 190 23.38 5.00 5.65
CA ILE A 190 24.78 5.46 5.80
C ILE A 190 25.44 4.82 7.02
N PHE A 191 24.68 4.69 8.13
CA PHE A 191 25.20 4.21 9.41
C PHE A 191 25.60 2.73 9.38
N LEU A 192 24.85 1.88 8.65
CA LEU A 192 25.15 0.46 8.49
C LEU A 192 26.18 0.22 7.41
#